data_1550b144c5f5ef96c786ee240d271964
#
_entry.id   1550b144c5f5ef96c786ee240d271964
#
_cell.length_a   1.000
_cell.length_b   1.000
_cell.length_c   1.000
_cell.angle_alpha   90.00
_cell.angle_beta   90.00
_cell.angle_gamma   90.00
#
_symmetry.space_group_name_H-M   'P 1'
#
loop_
_entity.id
_entity.type
_entity.pdbx_description
1 polymer ?
#
loop_
_entity_poly.entity_id
_entity_poly.type
_entity_poly.pdbx_seq_one_letter_code
_entity_poly.pdbx_strand_id
1 'polypeptide(L)'
;SAVKEIDGSVRRGKPINIRTVKRIIHAMVDNILKDETHLPGFTTLKNFENYLYNHMLNTAILSIAIGKRINLPKNQLSNLGIAAIFHDIGKAEIPRSILNKPSELNPKELELIMRHPVDGVRILIRAKDLSDISVISMLVSLEHHINYDRSGYPDLTKKRTPNIFSRIITIADYYDALISGKVYKRTVYSPENALRFMHDKSGELFDPVLTRVFIKMLSGNSSSL
;
A
#
# COMPACT_ATOMS: atom_id res chain seq x y z
N SER A 1 -6.73 12.76 -11.99
CA SER A 1 -6.56 12.65 -10.54
C SER A 1 -5.11 12.88 -10.18
N ALA A 2 -4.85 13.38 -8.95
CA ALA A 2 -3.50 13.70 -8.47
C ALA A 2 -2.54 12.50 -8.54
N VAL A 3 -3.03 11.29 -8.35
CA VAL A 3 -2.22 10.07 -8.40
C VAL A 3 -1.76 9.76 -9.84
N LYS A 4 -2.61 10.04 -10.86
CA LYS A 4 -2.19 9.97 -12.28
C LYS A 4 -1.08 10.96 -12.60
N GLU A 5 -1.13 12.15 -12.00
CA GLU A 5 -0.07 13.16 -12.15
C GLU A 5 1.24 12.69 -11.56
N ILE A 6 1.22 11.96 -10.43
CA ILE A 6 2.42 11.42 -9.79
C ILE A 6 3.13 10.44 -10.74
N ASP A 7 2.46 9.37 -11.18
CA ASP A 7 3.04 8.38 -12.11
C ASP A 7 3.56 9.07 -13.39
N GLY A 8 2.74 9.94 -13.99
CA GLY A 8 3.14 10.66 -15.19
C GLY A 8 4.29 11.63 -14.96
N SER A 9 4.43 12.24 -13.79
CA SER A 9 5.55 13.12 -13.47
C SER A 9 6.83 12.32 -13.29
N VAL A 10 6.78 11.23 -12.51
CA VAL A 10 7.93 10.35 -12.30
C VAL A 10 8.44 9.79 -13.62
N ARG A 11 7.57 9.24 -14.47
CA ARG A 11 7.96 8.69 -15.79
C ARG A 11 8.56 9.72 -16.74
N ARG A 12 8.22 10.99 -16.58
CA ARG A 12 8.79 12.10 -17.38
C ARG A 12 9.94 12.81 -16.69
N GLY A 13 10.42 12.29 -15.55
CA GLY A 13 11.48 12.92 -14.76
C GLY A 13 11.10 14.30 -14.19
N LYS A 14 9.79 14.57 -14.05
CA LYS A 14 9.28 15.84 -13.50
C LYS A 14 9.11 15.75 -11.96
N PRO A 15 9.20 16.88 -11.25
CA PRO A 15 8.96 16.91 -9.81
C PRO A 15 7.55 16.39 -9.46
N ILE A 16 7.45 15.68 -8.33
CA ILE A 16 6.17 15.21 -7.78
C ILE A 16 5.50 16.38 -7.05
N ASN A 17 4.22 16.60 -7.31
CA ASN A 17 3.44 17.60 -6.58
C ASN A 17 2.96 17.04 -5.21
N ILE A 18 3.84 17.09 -4.22
CA ILE A 18 3.59 16.54 -2.89
C ILE A 18 2.50 17.32 -2.15
N ARG A 19 2.35 18.63 -2.40
CA ARG A 19 1.31 19.45 -1.76
C ARG A 19 -0.09 18.93 -2.06
N THR A 20 -0.34 18.51 -3.30
CA THR A 20 -1.63 17.92 -3.68
C THR A 20 -1.87 16.59 -2.96
N VAL A 21 -0.85 15.72 -2.83
CA VAL A 21 -0.95 14.46 -2.06
C VAL A 21 -1.28 14.75 -0.60
N LYS A 22 -0.54 15.64 0.05
CA LYS A 22 -0.78 16.05 1.44
C LYS A 22 -2.22 16.52 1.65
N ARG A 23 -2.74 17.40 0.78
CA ARG A 23 -4.11 17.91 0.88
C ARG A 23 -5.15 16.79 0.80
N ILE A 24 -4.99 15.84 -0.13
CA ILE A 24 -5.89 14.70 -0.28
C ILE A 24 -5.85 13.82 0.96
N ILE A 25 -4.65 13.47 1.43
CA ILE A 25 -4.48 12.62 2.61
C ILE A 25 -5.04 13.29 3.86
N HIS A 26 -4.82 14.59 4.07
CA HIS A 26 -5.41 15.31 5.21
C HIS A 26 -6.94 15.24 5.17
N ALA A 27 -7.55 15.46 4.01
CA ALA A 27 -9.01 15.32 3.86
C ALA A 27 -9.49 13.88 4.14
N MET A 28 -8.76 12.85 3.70
CA MET A 28 -9.07 11.46 4.01
C MET A 28 -8.99 11.19 5.51
N VAL A 29 -7.92 11.63 6.18
CA VAL A 29 -7.74 11.46 7.63
C VAL A 29 -8.88 12.15 8.37
N ASP A 30 -9.25 13.38 8.02
CA ASP A 30 -10.34 14.10 8.65
C ASP A 30 -11.67 13.39 8.49
N ASN A 31 -11.96 12.82 7.32
CA ASN A 31 -13.18 12.06 7.08
C ASN A 31 -13.20 10.74 7.87
N ILE A 32 -12.09 9.98 7.85
CA ILE A 32 -12.00 8.70 8.59
C ILE A 32 -12.08 8.94 10.10
N LEU A 33 -11.52 10.04 10.61
CA LEU A 33 -11.63 10.38 12.03
C LEU A 33 -13.07 10.73 12.45
N LYS A 34 -13.87 11.33 11.54
CA LYS A 34 -15.28 11.68 11.80
C LYS A 34 -16.19 10.46 11.73
N ASP A 35 -16.05 9.64 10.73
CA ASP A 35 -16.95 8.50 10.48
C ASP A 35 -16.21 7.35 9.75
N GLU A 36 -16.27 6.16 10.35
CA GLU A 36 -15.72 4.93 9.75
C GLU A 36 -16.77 4.07 9.04
N THR A 37 -18.05 4.39 9.16
CA THR A 37 -19.13 3.53 8.63
C THR A 37 -19.09 3.39 7.11
N HIS A 38 -18.42 4.30 6.43
CA HIS A 38 -18.28 4.29 4.97
C HIS A 38 -17.04 3.54 4.44
N LEU A 39 -16.18 2.97 5.30
CA LEU A 39 -14.98 2.25 4.85
C LEU A 39 -15.25 1.14 3.81
N PRO A 40 -16.31 0.31 3.94
CA PRO A 40 -16.62 -0.69 2.91
C PRO A 40 -16.97 -0.08 1.55
N GLY A 41 -17.56 1.11 1.52
CA GLY A 41 -17.91 1.82 0.28
C GLY A 41 -16.71 2.43 -0.44
N PHE A 42 -15.64 2.81 0.28
CA PHE A 42 -14.44 3.39 -0.32
C PHE A 42 -13.53 2.33 -0.99
N THR A 43 -13.57 1.08 -0.53
CA THR A 43 -12.78 -0.02 -1.11
C THR A 43 -13.40 -0.62 -2.38
N THR A 44 -14.57 -0.14 -2.81
CA THR A 44 -15.27 -0.61 -4.02
C THR A 44 -14.98 0.20 -5.28
N LEU A 45 -13.99 1.08 -5.29
CA LEU A 45 -13.58 1.80 -6.50
C LEU A 45 -12.98 0.84 -7.53
N LYS A 46 -13.86 0.03 -8.16
CA LYS A 46 -13.52 -0.93 -9.22
C LYS A 46 -13.63 -0.26 -10.59
N ASN A 47 -12.62 0.48 -10.99
CA ASN A 47 -12.53 0.96 -12.37
C ASN A 47 -11.26 0.39 -13.00
N PHE A 48 -11.39 -0.60 -13.88
CA PHE A 48 -10.27 -1.34 -14.49
C PHE A 48 -9.26 -0.43 -15.21
N GLU A 49 -9.70 0.65 -15.81
CA GLU A 49 -8.82 1.60 -16.50
C GLU A 49 -7.87 2.37 -15.56
N ASN A 50 -8.16 2.38 -14.26
CA ASN A 50 -7.42 3.12 -13.25
C ASN A 50 -6.96 2.25 -12.08
N TYR A 51 -6.78 0.94 -12.32
CA TYR A 51 -6.45 -0.04 -11.26
C TYR A 51 -5.34 0.45 -10.31
N LEU A 52 -4.19 0.87 -10.86
CA LEU A 52 -3.04 1.32 -10.05
C LEU A 52 -3.40 2.47 -9.11
N TYR A 53 -4.22 3.42 -9.59
CA TYR A 53 -4.60 4.59 -8.78
C TYR A 53 -5.61 4.25 -7.70
N ASN A 54 -6.59 3.41 -8.03
CA ASN A 54 -7.57 2.93 -7.06
C ASN A 54 -6.87 2.11 -5.97
N HIS A 55 -5.94 1.27 -6.35
CA HIS A 55 -5.11 0.49 -5.43
C HIS A 55 -4.33 1.38 -4.44
N MET A 56 -3.62 2.40 -4.93
CA MET A 56 -2.89 3.32 -4.06
C MET A 56 -3.82 4.06 -3.08
N LEU A 57 -5.00 4.50 -3.54
CA LEU A 57 -6.00 5.16 -2.69
C LEU A 57 -6.62 4.20 -1.69
N ASN A 58 -7.01 3.01 -2.11
CA ASN A 58 -7.57 1.98 -1.23
C ASN A 58 -6.57 1.58 -0.14
N THR A 59 -5.31 1.35 -0.53
CA THR A 59 -4.23 1.04 0.41
C THR A 59 -4.05 2.17 1.43
N ALA A 60 -4.11 3.44 1.00
CA ALA A 60 -4.01 4.58 1.91
C ALA A 60 -5.21 4.65 2.88
N ILE A 61 -6.44 4.48 2.39
CA ILE A 61 -7.66 4.49 3.21
C ILE A 61 -7.61 3.38 4.26
N LEU A 62 -7.32 2.15 3.84
CA LEU A 62 -7.24 0.99 4.74
C LEU A 62 -6.12 1.18 5.78
N SER A 63 -4.96 1.67 5.36
CA SER A 63 -3.84 1.93 6.28
C SER A 63 -4.19 2.98 7.33
N ILE A 64 -4.83 4.09 6.94
CA ILE A 64 -5.27 5.14 7.87
C ILE A 64 -6.31 4.56 8.86
N ALA A 65 -7.23 3.73 8.38
CA ALA A 65 -8.24 3.08 9.21
C ALA A 65 -7.61 2.13 10.24
N ILE A 66 -6.65 1.30 9.83
CA ILE A 66 -5.87 0.44 10.77
C ILE A 66 -5.14 1.33 11.79
N GLY A 67 -4.47 2.38 11.33
CA GLY A 67 -3.74 3.31 12.18
C GLY A 67 -4.64 3.98 13.23
N LYS A 68 -5.86 4.38 12.85
CA LYS A 68 -6.87 4.91 13.78
C LYS A 68 -7.25 3.87 14.84
N ARG A 69 -7.47 2.61 14.46
CA ARG A 69 -7.83 1.52 15.40
C ARG A 69 -6.75 1.20 16.44
N ILE A 70 -5.49 1.50 16.13
CA ILE A 70 -4.38 1.39 17.07
C ILE A 70 -4.02 2.74 17.72
N ASN A 71 -4.91 3.74 17.64
CA ASN A 71 -4.80 5.06 18.25
C ASN A 71 -3.57 5.86 17.80
N LEU A 72 -3.15 5.75 16.54
CA LEU A 72 -2.12 6.65 16.03
C LEU A 72 -2.63 8.10 16.02
N PRO A 73 -1.81 9.08 16.45
CA PRO A 73 -2.17 10.50 16.41
C PRO A 73 -2.33 11.00 14.97
N LYS A 74 -3.12 12.06 14.78
CA LYS A 74 -3.50 12.60 13.46
C LYS A 74 -2.31 12.85 12.54
N ASN A 75 -1.20 13.39 13.06
CA ASN A 75 0.01 13.61 12.29
C ASN A 75 0.65 12.30 11.77
N GLN A 76 0.63 11.24 12.57
CA GLN A 76 1.11 9.92 12.16
C GLN A 76 0.16 9.27 11.16
N LEU A 77 -1.16 9.44 11.29
CA LEU A 77 -2.13 9.00 10.29
C LEU A 77 -1.90 9.66 8.93
N SER A 78 -1.60 10.97 8.93
CA SER A 78 -1.26 11.69 7.71
C SER A 78 0.04 11.16 7.07
N ASN A 79 1.08 10.93 7.87
CA ASN A 79 2.34 10.35 7.38
C ASN A 79 2.15 8.93 6.85
N LEU A 80 1.33 8.11 7.52
CA LEU A 80 0.99 6.76 7.09
C LEU A 80 0.27 6.77 5.74
N GLY A 81 -0.73 7.64 5.58
CA GLY A 81 -1.45 7.77 4.31
C GLY A 81 -0.57 8.26 3.16
N ILE A 82 0.34 9.22 3.41
CA ILE A 82 1.32 9.68 2.41
C ILE A 82 2.26 8.53 2.03
N ALA A 83 2.78 7.80 3.01
CA ALA A 83 3.65 6.64 2.77
C ALA A 83 2.92 5.55 1.97
N ALA A 84 1.63 5.31 2.24
CA ALA A 84 0.81 4.37 1.50
C ALA A 84 0.59 4.80 0.04
N ILE A 85 0.48 6.09 -0.26
CA ILE A 85 0.43 6.56 -1.67
C ILE A 85 1.76 6.29 -2.39
N PHE A 86 2.88 6.38 -1.69
CA PHE A 86 4.21 6.27 -2.31
C PHE A 86 4.83 4.87 -2.22
N HIS A 87 4.19 3.89 -1.56
CA HIS A 87 4.79 2.57 -1.37
C HIS A 87 5.25 1.93 -2.69
N ASP A 88 4.46 2.08 -3.72
CA ASP A 88 4.63 1.49 -5.05
C ASP A 88 5.22 2.45 -6.11
N ILE A 89 5.72 3.63 -5.71
CA ILE A 89 6.19 4.66 -6.65
C ILE A 89 7.29 4.15 -7.61
N GLY A 90 8.08 3.18 -7.17
CA GLY A 90 9.13 2.55 -7.99
C GLY A 90 8.62 1.79 -9.21
N LYS A 91 7.34 1.39 -9.24
CA LYS A 91 6.71 0.78 -10.41
C LYS A 91 6.70 1.72 -11.63
N ALA A 92 6.93 3.02 -11.42
CA ALA A 92 7.10 3.97 -12.51
C ALA A 92 8.34 3.70 -13.38
N GLU A 93 9.38 3.05 -12.85
CA GLU A 93 10.57 2.64 -13.60
C GLU A 93 10.35 1.35 -14.43
N ILE A 94 9.26 0.63 -14.20
CA ILE A 94 8.96 -0.64 -14.87
C ILE A 94 8.21 -0.36 -16.18
N PRO A 95 8.62 -0.99 -17.32
CA PRO A 95 7.89 -0.89 -18.57
C PRO A 95 6.42 -1.29 -18.45
N ARG A 96 5.53 -0.50 -19.03
CA ARG A 96 4.09 -0.78 -19.01
C ARG A 96 3.72 -2.12 -19.65
N SER A 97 4.49 -2.58 -20.63
CA SER A 97 4.33 -3.90 -21.24
C SER A 97 4.50 -5.04 -20.25
N ILE A 98 5.32 -4.86 -19.20
CA ILE A 98 5.50 -5.84 -18.12
C ILE A 98 4.42 -5.66 -17.07
N LEU A 99 4.14 -4.43 -16.63
CA LEU A 99 3.12 -4.16 -15.61
C LEU A 99 1.71 -4.59 -16.03
N ASN A 100 1.38 -4.45 -17.32
CA ASN A 100 0.06 -4.74 -17.88
C ASN A 100 0.05 -6.06 -18.67
N LYS A 101 1.07 -6.91 -18.53
CA LYS A 101 1.15 -8.18 -19.23
C LYS A 101 -0.03 -9.09 -18.83
N PRO A 102 -0.85 -9.58 -19.77
CA PRO A 102 -2.01 -10.41 -19.45
C PRO A 102 -1.69 -11.85 -19.11
N SER A 103 -0.44 -12.28 -19.35
CA SER A 103 0.06 -13.63 -19.05
C SER A 103 1.00 -13.61 -17.85
N GLU A 104 1.37 -14.79 -17.37
CA GLU A 104 2.35 -14.93 -16.30
C GLU A 104 3.69 -14.27 -16.66
N LEU A 105 4.34 -13.74 -15.62
CA LEU A 105 5.64 -13.13 -15.75
C LEU A 105 6.72 -14.21 -15.79
N ASN A 106 7.68 -14.06 -16.68
CA ASN A 106 8.88 -14.90 -16.63
C ASN A 106 9.82 -14.45 -15.47
N PRO A 107 10.82 -15.28 -15.11
CA PRO A 107 11.71 -14.95 -13.98
C PRO A 107 12.41 -13.59 -14.09
N LYS A 108 12.83 -13.17 -15.29
CA LYS A 108 13.49 -11.88 -15.52
C LYS A 108 12.50 -10.71 -15.34
N GLU A 109 11.28 -10.86 -15.80
CA GLU A 109 10.21 -9.86 -15.63
C GLU A 109 9.82 -9.73 -14.17
N LEU A 110 9.75 -10.85 -13.44
CA LEU A 110 9.49 -10.87 -12.00
C LEU A 110 10.62 -10.16 -11.23
N GLU A 111 11.88 -10.42 -11.56
CA GLU A 111 13.03 -9.74 -10.98
C GLU A 111 12.96 -8.22 -11.18
N LEU A 112 12.57 -7.76 -12.37
CA LEU A 112 12.36 -6.33 -12.63
C LEU A 112 11.27 -5.74 -11.73
N ILE A 113 10.17 -6.47 -11.52
CA ILE A 113 9.11 -6.02 -10.62
C ILE A 113 9.63 -5.97 -9.18
N MET A 114 10.35 -6.99 -8.72
CA MET A 114 10.88 -7.06 -7.35
C MET A 114 11.89 -5.95 -7.02
N ARG A 115 12.37 -5.20 -8.00
CA ARG A 115 13.26 -4.05 -7.78
C ARG A 115 12.52 -2.78 -7.37
N HIS A 116 11.18 -2.69 -7.58
CA HIS A 116 10.46 -1.43 -7.34
C HIS A 116 10.59 -0.86 -5.91
N PRO A 117 10.76 -1.66 -4.83
CA PRO A 117 11.00 -1.09 -3.49
C PRO A 117 12.26 -0.22 -3.44
N VAL A 118 13.34 -0.71 -4.04
CA VAL A 118 14.63 0.01 -4.10
C VAL A 118 14.54 1.20 -5.07
N ASP A 119 13.91 1.01 -6.22
CA ASP A 119 13.73 2.08 -7.21
C ASP A 119 12.81 3.19 -6.67
N GLY A 120 11.82 2.83 -5.85
CA GLY A 120 10.98 3.79 -5.13
C GLY A 120 11.78 4.67 -4.18
N VAL A 121 12.69 4.11 -3.40
CA VAL A 121 13.60 4.90 -2.56
C VAL A 121 14.45 5.84 -3.40
N ARG A 122 14.99 5.39 -4.53
CA ARG A 122 15.79 6.22 -5.45
C ARG A 122 14.99 7.40 -6.01
N ILE A 123 13.72 7.17 -6.38
CA ILE A 123 12.81 8.22 -6.85
C ILE A 123 12.56 9.24 -5.74
N LEU A 124 12.24 8.77 -4.53
CA LEU A 124 11.91 9.63 -3.39
C LEU A 124 13.11 10.48 -2.94
N ILE A 125 14.33 9.93 -2.97
CA ILE A 125 15.57 10.70 -2.68
C ILE A 125 15.81 11.81 -3.72
N ARG A 126 15.48 11.58 -4.98
CA ARG A 126 15.66 12.57 -6.06
C ARG A 126 14.59 13.67 -6.07
N ALA A 127 13.51 13.52 -5.31
CA ALA A 127 12.48 14.55 -5.20
C ALA A 127 13.08 15.82 -4.56
N LYS A 128 12.87 16.98 -5.21
CA LYS A 128 13.51 18.24 -4.81
C LYS A 128 13.14 18.75 -3.40
N ASP A 129 11.99 18.32 -2.88
CA ASP A 129 11.50 18.70 -1.55
C ASP A 129 11.54 17.51 -0.59
N LEU A 130 12.76 17.11 -0.19
CA LEU A 130 12.96 16.04 0.82
C LEU A 130 12.29 16.35 2.15
N SER A 131 12.12 17.65 2.50
CA SER A 131 11.39 18.10 3.70
C SER A 131 9.92 17.65 3.68
N ASP A 132 9.36 17.45 2.50
CA ASP A 132 7.96 17.08 2.31
C ASP A 132 7.73 15.56 2.20
N ILE A 133 8.77 14.80 1.87
CA ILE A 133 8.75 13.33 1.83
C ILE A 133 9.42 12.85 3.10
N SER A 134 8.62 12.31 4.02
CA SER A 134 9.16 11.79 5.26
C SER A 134 10.08 10.59 5.00
N VAL A 135 11.12 10.44 5.82
CA VAL A 135 11.97 9.23 5.86
C VAL A 135 11.12 7.97 5.95
N ILE A 136 9.95 8.07 6.58
CA ILE A 136 8.95 7.00 6.68
C ILE A 136 8.45 6.55 5.30
N SER A 137 8.21 7.47 4.33
CA SER A 137 7.78 7.07 2.99
C SER A 137 8.86 6.28 2.24
N MET A 138 10.12 6.64 2.41
CA MET A 138 11.25 5.88 1.85
C MET A 138 11.37 4.51 2.50
N LEU A 139 11.23 4.46 3.83
CA LEU A 139 11.31 3.22 4.60
C LEU A 139 10.17 2.27 4.21
N VAL A 140 8.95 2.76 4.12
CA VAL A 140 7.78 1.99 3.66
C VAL A 140 7.97 1.49 2.24
N SER A 141 8.42 2.35 1.32
CA SER A 141 8.71 1.92 -0.06
C SER A 141 9.71 0.76 -0.10
N LEU A 142 10.73 0.79 0.76
CA LEU A 142 11.72 -0.28 0.84
C LEU A 142 11.18 -1.57 1.47
N GLU A 143 10.33 -1.47 2.50
CA GLU A 143 10.01 -2.56 3.41
C GLU A 143 8.66 -3.25 3.17
N HIS A 144 7.73 -2.65 2.39
CA HIS A 144 6.35 -3.13 2.33
C HIS A 144 6.18 -4.55 1.75
N HIS A 145 7.20 -5.11 1.12
CA HIS A 145 7.26 -6.51 0.69
C HIS A 145 8.19 -7.38 1.54
N ILE A 146 8.72 -6.83 2.64
CA ILE A 146 9.38 -7.64 3.66
C ILE A 146 8.31 -8.16 4.61
N ASN A 147 8.18 -9.48 4.70
CA ASN A 147 7.20 -10.15 5.53
C ASN A 147 7.49 -9.99 7.02
N TYR A 148 6.51 -10.32 7.86
CA TYR A 148 6.68 -10.25 9.32
C TYR A 148 7.78 -11.17 9.83
N ASP A 149 7.91 -12.38 9.25
CA ASP A 149 8.98 -13.34 9.52
C ASP A 149 10.34 -12.95 8.91
N ARG A 150 10.42 -11.78 8.25
CA ARG A 150 11.62 -11.23 7.59
C ARG A 150 12.01 -11.95 6.30
N SER A 151 11.15 -12.77 5.73
CA SER A 151 11.23 -13.24 4.35
C SER A 151 10.75 -12.16 3.37
N GLY A 152 10.63 -12.48 2.08
CA GLY A 152 10.18 -11.54 1.06
C GLY A 152 11.35 -10.76 0.42
N TYR A 153 11.06 -9.56 -0.08
CA TYR A 153 12.06 -8.74 -0.80
C TYR A 153 11.92 -7.25 -0.48
N PRO A 154 12.98 -6.45 -0.70
CA PRO A 154 14.33 -6.86 -1.08
C PRO A 154 15.04 -7.61 0.06
N ASP A 155 15.97 -8.49 -0.29
CA ASP A 155 16.81 -9.15 0.73
C ASP A 155 17.82 -8.14 1.29
N LEU A 156 17.62 -7.76 2.54
CA LEU A 156 18.48 -6.80 3.22
C LEU A 156 19.57 -7.54 4.01
N THR A 157 20.79 -7.03 3.95
CA THR A 157 21.94 -7.63 4.70
C THR A 157 21.72 -7.70 6.21
N LYS A 158 20.94 -6.75 6.78
CA LYS A 158 20.52 -6.77 8.18
C LYS A 158 19.02 -7.01 8.25
N LYS A 159 18.63 -8.26 8.50
CA LYS A 159 17.23 -8.64 8.70
C LYS A 159 16.72 -8.07 10.02
N ARG A 160 15.81 -7.10 9.93
CA ARG A 160 15.11 -6.52 11.07
C ARG A 160 13.60 -6.61 10.85
N THR A 161 12.83 -6.55 11.92
CA THR A 161 11.38 -6.45 11.81
C THR A 161 11.03 -5.15 11.10
N PRO A 162 10.20 -5.19 10.04
CA PRO A 162 9.77 -3.98 9.32
C PRO A 162 9.13 -2.95 10.24
N ASN A 163 9.24 -1.68 9.88
CA ASN A 163 8.60 -0.58 10.62
C ASN A 163 7.09 -0.81 10.75
N ILE A 164 6.48 -0.29 11.80
CA ILE A 164 5.05 -0.47 12.02
C ILE A 164 4.21 0.05 10.84
N PHE A 165 4.60 1.16 10.20
CA PHE A 165 3.90 1.69 9.03
C PHE A 165 4.01 0.74 7.84
N SER A 166 5.20 0.16 7.62
CA SER A 166 5.39 -0.86 6.59
C SER A 166 4.50 -2.07 6.82
N ARG A 167 4.41 -2.58 8.06
CA ARG A 167 3.53 -3.71 8.43
C ARG A 167 2.05 -3.42 8.25
N ILE A 168 1.61 -2.20 8.56
CA ILE A 168 0.23 -1.75 8.32
C ILE A 168 -0.05 -1.72 6.83
N ILE A 169 0.84 -1.11 6.05
CA ILE A 169 0.67 -0.96 4.60
C ILE A 169 0.71 -2.32 3.91
N THR A 170 1.58 -3.25 4.33
CA THR A 170 1.59 -4.64 3.83
C THR A 170 0.21 -5.30 3.96
N ILE A 171 -0.46 -5.15 5.11
CA ILE A 171 -1.81 -5.70 5.33
C ILE A 171 -2.82 -5.08 4.37
N ALA A 172 -2.81 -3.76 4.24
CA ALA A 172 -3.73 -3.02 3.38
C ALA A 172 -3.51 -3.34 1.89
N ASP A 173 -2.25 -3.39 1.44
CA ASP A 173 -1.82 -3.71 0.09
C ASP A 173 -2.25 -5.13 -0.32
N TYR A 174 -1.94 -6.13 0.52
CA TYR A 174 -2.33 -7.51 0.25
C TYR A 174 -3.85 -7.69 0.18
N TYR A 175 -4.60 -7.11 1.10
CA TYR A 175 -6.05 -7.20 1.10
C TYR A 175 -6.64 -6.61 -0.17
N ASP A 176 -6.27 -5.37 -0.54
CA ASP A 176 -6.76 -4.75 -1.76
C ASP A 176 -6.36 -5.57 -3.00
N ALA A 177 -5.12 -6.08 -3.06
CA ALA A 177 -4.66 -6.92 -4.16
C ALA A 177 -5.42 -8.24 -4.27
N LEU A 178 -5.89 -8.83 -3.17
CA LEU A 178 -6.68 -10.07 -3.17
C LEU A 178 -8.10 -9.85 -3.69
N ILE A 179 -8.76 -8.73 -3.30
CA ILE A 179 -10.17 -8.48 -3.62
C ILE A 179 -10.38 -7.69 -4.92
N SER A 180 -9.37 -6.94 -5.39
CA SER A 180 -9.49 -6.10 -6.59
C SER A 180 -9.17 -6.83 -7.89
N GLY A 181 -8.46 -7.95 -7.83
CA GLY A 181 -7.96 -8.69 -9.00
C GLY A 181 -6.89 -7.91 -9.78
N LYS A 182 -5.85 -8.58 -10.21
CA LYS A 182 -4.83 -8.00 -11.13
C LYS A 182 -5.12 -8.47 -12.54
N VAL A 183 -4.72 -7.70 -13.55
CA VAL A 183 -4.90 -8.02 -14.98
C VAL A 183 -4.42 -9.45 -15.34
N TYR A 184 -3.41 -9.94 -14.62
CA TYR A 184 -2.79 -11.26 -14.80
C TYR A 184 -3.22 -12.31 -13.77
N LYS A 185 -4.00 -11.97 -12.72
CA LYS A 185 -4.57 -12.91 -11.75
C LYS A 185 -6.08 -13.04 -11.99
N ARG A 186 -6.53 -14.16 -12.54
CA ARG A 186 -7.95 -14.47 -12.78
C ARG A 186 -8.76 -14.73 -11.50
N THR A 187 -8.10 -15.02 -10.38
CA THR A 187 -8.79 -15.37 -9.14
C THR A 187 -8.90 -14.14 -8.25
N VAL A 188 -10.10 -13.58 -8.17
CA VAL A 188 -10.49 -12.55 -7.20
C VAL A 188 -11.07 -13.25 -5.98
N TYR A 189 -10.53 -12.98 -4.81
CA TYR A 189 -11.06 -13.50 -3.56
C TYR A 189 -12.33 -12.74 -3.16
N SER A 190 -13.30 -13.44 -2.57
CA SER A 190 -14.32 -12.72 -1.80
C SER A 190 -13.68 -12.07 -0.59
N PRO A 191 -14.27 -11.00 -0.03
CA PRO A 191 -13.76 -10.36 1.18
C PRO A 191 -13.53 -11.37 2.32
N GLU A 192 -14.44 -12.31 2.52
CA GLU A 192 -14.35 -13.36 3.56
C GLU A 192 -13.16 -14.28 3.32
N ASN A 193 -12.95 -14.72 2.07
CA ASN A 193 -11.82 -15.59 1.72
C ASN A 193 -10.48 -14.84 1.82
N ALA A 194 -10.45 -13.55 1.50
CA ALA A 194 -9.27 -12.71 1.67
C ALA A 194 -8.91 -12.59 3.17
N LEU A 195 -9.90 -12.33 4.04
CA LEU A 195 -9.68 -12.24 5.48
C LEU A 195 -9.23 -13.57 6.08
N ARG A 196 -9.79 -14.71 5.62
CA ARG A 196 -9.36 -16.04 6.02
C ARG A 196 -7.90 -16.29 5.61
N PHE A 197 -7.53 -16.01 4.37
CA PHE A 197 -6.14 -16.12 3.90
C PHE A 197 -5.20 -15.29 4.80
N MET A 198 -5.59 -14.05 5.13
CA MET A 198 -4.75 -13.17 5.96
C MET A 198 -4.63 -13.69 7.39
N HIS A 199 -5.70 -14.27 7.93
CA HIS A 199 -5.67 -14.95 9.23
C HIS A 199 -4.67 -16.11 9.22
N ASP A 200 -4.73 -16.98 8.21
CA ASP A 200 -3.89 -18.17 8.09
C ASP A 200 -2.41 -17.81 7.90
N LYS A 201 -2.12 -16.64 7.32
CA LYS A 201 -0.77 -16.10 7.10
C LYS A 201 -0.29 -15.14 8.19
N SER A 202 -1.05 -15.02 9.27
CA SER A 202 -0.69 -14.24 10.45
C SER A 202 0.55 -14.85 11.15
N GLY A 203 1.54 -14.03 11.45
CA GLY A 203 2.82 -14.47 12.01
C GLY A 203 3.88 -14.86 10.97
N GLU A 204 3.48 -15.13 9.74
CA GLU A 204 4.37 -15.37 8.60
C GLU A 204 4.48 -14.10 7.75
N LEU A 205 3.45 -13.80 6.95
CA LEU A 205 3.43 -12.62 6.09
C LEU A 205 3.07 -11.36 6.88
N PHE A 206 2.13 -11.45 7.82
CA PHE A 206 1.50 -10.33 8.47
C PHE A 206 1.76 -10.31 9.98
N ASP A 207 1.85 -9.09 10.52
CA ASP A 207 1.89 -8.87 11.98
C ASP A 207 0.61 -9.40 12.63
N PRO A 208 0.71 -10.32 13.61
CA PRO A 208 -0.47 -10.96 14.20
C PRO A 208 -1.43 -9.99 14.92
N VAL A 209 -0.89 -8.95 15.55
CA VAL A 209 -1.70 -7.97 16.26
C VAL A 209 -2.44 -7.09 15.26
N LEU A 210 -1.74 -6.57 14.26
CA LEU A 210 -2.35 -5.72 13.23
C LEU A 210 -3.35 -6.48 12.37
N THR A 211 -3.08 -7.75 12.05
CA THR A 211 -4.01 -8.61 11.30
C THR A 211 -5.32 -8.80 12.06
N ARG A 212 -5.25 -9.07 13.36
CA ARG A 212 -6.45 -9.20 14.22
C ARG A 212 -7.25 -7.89 14.26
N VAL A 213 -6.57 -6.75 14.38
CA VAL A 213 -7.22 -5.42 14.34
C VAL A 213 -7.93 -5.22 13.01
N PHE A 214 -7.27 -5.56 11.91
CA PHE A 214 -7.81 -5.41 10.56
C PHE A 214 -9.04 -6.29 10.31
N ILE A 215 -8.96 -7.57 10.67
CA ILE A 215 -10.09 -8.50 10.53
C ILE A 215 -11.29 -8.01 11.34
N LYS A 216 -11.09 -7.62 12.61
CA LYS A 216 -12.18 -7.07 13.42
C LYS A 216 -12.78 -5.80 12.84
N MET A 217 -11.96 -4.94 12.23
CA MET A 217 -12.41 -3.71 11.60
C MET A 217 -13.37 -3.98 10.43
N LEU A 218 -13.06 -4.96 9.58
CA LEU A 218 -13.87 -5.27 8.40
C LEU A 218 -15.04 -6.21 8.66
N SER A 219 -14.95 -7.07 9.68
CA SER A 219 -16.03 -7.98 10.06
C SER A 219 -17.17 -7.30 10.82
N GLY A 220 -17.06 -5.99 11.09
CA GLY A 220 -18.09 -5.21 11.78
C GLY A 220 -18.54 -5.86 13.08
N ASN A 221 -17.88 -5.71 14.19
CA ASN A 221 -18.24 -6.14 15.56
C ASN A 221 -19.06 -7.44 15.72
N SER A 222 -19.14 -8.27 14.69
CA SER A 222 -19.76 -9.59 14.79
C SER A 222 -18.76 -10.51 15.48
N SER A 223 -19.13 -10.88 16.70
CA SER A 223 -18.48 -11.76 17.65
C SER A 223 -17.68 -12.90 17.02
N SER A 224 -16.52 -13.15 17.62
CA SER A 224 -15.77 -14.42 17.64
C SER A 224 -15.29 -15.00 16.30
N LEU A 225 -14.04 -14.73 16.02
CA LEU A 225 -13.11 -15.77 15.53
C LEU A 225 -12.06 -16.01 16.61
#